data_bb950d2e62c91ed65c91d3cf583245aa
#
_entry.id   bb950d2e62c91ed65c91d3cf583245aa
#
_cell.length_a   1.000
_cell.length_b   1.000
_cell.length_c   1.000
_cell.angle_alpha   90.00
_cell.angle_beta   90.00
_cell.angle_gamma   90.00
#
_symmetry.space_group_name_H-M   'P 1'
#
loop_
_entity.id
_entity.type
_entity.pdbx_description
1 polymer ?
#
loop_
_entity_poly.entity_id
_entity_poly.type
_entity_poly.pdbx_seq_one_letter_code
_entity_poly.pdbx_strand_id
1 'polypeptide(L)'
;MTLSRLDPFDDIAVRLDNVSLRYDTSDDVLSGIDLSLKQGSFTFLTGASGAGKSSLLKLLYLALKPTRGEVSLFGRPTGRLARDQLSAMRRRVGVVFQEFRLLEHLSAYENVALPLRVVGRKDSDYRGDVEELLAWVGLGKRLHAKPPTLSGGEQQRVAIARAVVTQPDILIADEPTGNVDPEMGSRLMRLFLELNKRRGTTVIIATHDLGLVRQVEAPVYRLNNGLLVRDVEFGDDGAAGRRRTDPAKAAD
;
A
#
# COMPACT_ATOMS: atom_id res chain seq x y z
N MET A 1 -33.69 22.39 -2.45
CA MET A 1 -32.85 21.34 -1.88
C MET A 1 -32.21 20.59 -3.05
N THR A 2 -31.06 21.09 -3.50
CA THR A 2 -30.38 20.58 -4.71
C THR A 2 -29.54 19.38 -4.26
N LEU A 3 -29.94 18.18 -4.69
CA LEU A 3 -29.10 16.98 -4.58
C LEU A 3 -27.82 17.25 -5.40
N SER A 4 -26.74 17.56 -4.70
CA SER A 4 -25.39 17.57 -5.24
C SER A 4 -25.17 16.20 -5.90
N ARG A 5 -25.03 16.17 -7.23
CA ARG A 5 -24.50 15.00 -7.95
C ARG A 5 -23.12 14.73 -7.35
N LEU A 6 -23.02 13.68 -6.54
CA LEU A 6 -21.73 13.14 -6.15
C LEU A 6 -20.98 12.86 -7.45
N ASP A 7 -19.83 13.51 -7.60
CA ASP A 7 -18.93 13.22 -8.73
C ASP A 7 -18.57 11.74 -8.62
N PRO A 8 -18.75 10.92 -9.68
CA PRO A 8 -18.45 9.48 -9.64
C PRO A 8 -16.97 9.19 -9.27
N PHE A 9 -16.14 10.23 -9.12
CA PHE A 9 -14.73 10.14 -8.73
C PHE A 9 -14.47 10.48 -7.26
N ASP A 10 -15.43 10.98 -6.50
CA ASP A 10 -15.26 11.35 -5.07
C ASP A 10 -14.91 10.16 -4.19
N ASP A 11 -15.18 8.92 -4.65
CA ASP A 11 -14.97 7.67 -3.92
C ASP A 11 -13.68 6.93 -4.33
N ILE A 12 -12.85 7.51 -5.21
CA ILE A 12 -11.63 6.88 -5.72
C ILE A 12 -10.40 7.39 -4.96
N ALA A 13 -9.70 6.47 -4.27
CA ALA A 13 -8.44 6.78 -3.62
C ALA A 13 -7.27 6.84 -4.60
N VAL A 14 -7.22 5.89 -5.53
CA VAL A 14 -6.13 5.73 -6.51
C VAL A 14 -6.73 5.48 -7.88
N ARG A 15 -6.25 6.21 -8.89
CA ARG A 15 -6.58 5.96 -10.29
C ARG A 15 -5.33 6.08 -11.15
N LEU A 16 -5.13 5.11 -12.00
CA LEU A 16 -4.13 5.07 -13.06
C LEU A 16 -4.88 4.96 -14.39
N ASP A 17 -4.62 5.89 -15.29
CA ASP A 17 -5.22 5.91 -16.63
C ASP A 17 -4.11 5.73 -17.67
N ASN A 18 -4.07 4.57 -18.32
CA ASN A 18 -3.11 4.19 -19.37
C ASN A 18 -1.65 4.53 -19.00
N VAL A 19 -1.26 4.19 -17.75
CA VAL A 19 0.05 4.56 -17.20
C VAL A 19 1.15 3.66 -17.70
N SER A 20 2.20 4.26 -18.26
CA SER A 20 3.45 3.57 -18.61
C SER A 20 4.63 4.19 -17.88
N LEU A 21 5.61 3.38 -17.54
CA LEU A 21 6.85 3.81 -16.90
C LEU A 21 8.04 3.18 -17.57
N ARG A 22 9.01 4.02 -17.90
CA ARG A 22 10.32 3.64 -18.45
C ARG A 22 11.43 4.28 -17.62
N TYR A 23 12.50 3.53 -17.40
CA TYR A 23 13.74 4.06 -16.85
C TYR A 23 14.74 4.29 -18.00
N ASP A 24 15.16 5.52 -18.18
CA ASP A 24 16.08 5.94 -19.26
C ASP A 24 15.59 5.52 -20.66
N THR A 25 16.48 4.92 -21.47
CA THR A 25 16.20 4.47 -22.85
C THR A 25 15.81 3.00 -22.95
N SER A 26 15.56 2.33 -21.81
CA SER A 26 15.18 0.92 -21.76
C SER A 26 13.71 0.71 -22.21
N ASP A 27 13.30 -0.56 -22.29
CA ASP A 27 11.90 -0.92 -22.50
C ASP A 27 11.00 -0.47 -21.36
N ASP A 28 9.69 -0.37 -21.62
CA ASP A 28 8.71 -0.01 -20.62
C ASP A 28 8.66 -1.07 -19.49
N VAL A 29 8.96 -0.67 -18.26
CA VAL A 29 8.82 -1.51 -17.06
C VAL A 29 7.35 -1.69 -16.68
N LEU A 30 6.53 -0.69 -16.98
CA LEU A 30 5.06 -0.74 -16.87
C LEU A 30 4.47 -0.24 -18.19
N SER A 31 3.48 -0.93 -18.71
CA SER A 31 2.90 -0.63 -20.03
C SER A 31 1.38 -0.57 -19.96
N GLY A 32 0.81 0.61 -20.17
CA GLY A 32 -0.63 0.80 -20.31
C GLY A 32 -1.43 0.33 -19.07
N ILE A 33 -0.98 0.66 -17.86
CA ILE A 33 -1.64 0.24 -16.63
C ILE A 33 -2.91 1.06 -16.41
N ASP A 34 -4.05 0.36 -16.32
CA ASP A 34 -5.32 0.88 -15.84
C ASP A 34 -5.65 0.27 -14.48
N LEU A 35 -5.89 1.11 -13.47
CA LEU A 35 -6.23 0.69 -12.12
C LEU A 35 -7.13 1.72 -11.46
N SER A 36 -8.19 1.28 -10.81
CA SER A 36 -9.05 2.13 -9.99
C SER A 36 -9.34 1.45 -8.65
N LEU A 37 -8.93 2.09 -7.57
CA LEU A 37 -9.13 1.61 -6.20
C LEU A 37 -10.00 2.60 -5.44
N LYS A 38 -11.09 2.11 -4.87
CA LYS A 38 -11.98 2.92 -4.04
C LYS A 38 -11.34 3.26 -2.70
N GLN A 39 -11.78 4.35 -2.10
CA GLN A 39 -11.42 4.66 -0.72
C GLN A 39 -11.87 3.53 0.21
N GLY A 40 -11.02 3.20 1.18
CA GLY A 40 -11.28 2.10 2.11
C GLY A 40 -11.21 0.70 1.48
N SER A 41 -10.74 0.54 0.23
CA SER A 41 -10.50 -0.79 -0.34
C SER A 41 -9.26 -1.44 0.27
N PHE A 42 -9.25 -2.76 0.32
CA PHE A 42 -8.08 -3.58 0.62
C PHE A 42 -7.70 -4.37 -0.64
N THR A 43 -6.44 -4.32 -1.07
CA THR A 43 -6.02 -4.85 -2.37
C THR A 43 -4.65 -5.50 -2.28
N PHE A 44 -4.48 -6.66 -2.90
CA PHE A 44 -3.18 -7.28 -3.09
C PHE A 44 -2.63 -7.03 -4.49
N LEU A 45 -1.31 -6.82 -4.57
CA LEU A 45 -0.53 -6.76 -5.80
C LEU A 45 0.46 -7.94 -5.79
N THR A 46 0.28 -8.89 -6.71
CA THR A 46 1.14 -10.06 -6.84
C THR A 46 1.95 -10.01 -8.14
N GLY A 47 2.92 -10.89 -8.29
CA GLY A 47 3.74 -11.01 -9.49
C GLY A 47 5.16 -11.48 -9.17
N ALA A 48 5.87 -11.98 -10.18
CA ALA A 48 7.24 -12.43 -10.04
C ALA A 48 8.20 -11.32 -9.58
N SER A 49 9.37 -11.68 -9.07
CA SER A 49 10.44 -10.71 -8.84
C SER A 49 10.80 -10.02 -10.15
N GLY A 50 11.01 -8.71 -10.14
CA GLY A 50 11.29 -7.93 -11.34
C GLY A 50 10.08 -7.59 -12.22
N ALA A 51 8.87 -8.06 -11.92
CA ALA A 51 7.66 -7.77 -12.72
C ALA A 51 7.24 -6.29 -12.75
N GLY A 52 7.87 -5.42 -11.92
CA GLY A 52 7.56 -3.99 -11.85
C GLY A 52 6.72 -3.58 -10.64
N LYS A 53 6.45 -4.48 -9.67
CA LYS A 53 5.63 -4.18 -8.47
C LYS A 53 6.13 -2.93 -7.73
N SER A 54 7.40 -2.89 -7.34
CA SER A 54 7.97 -1.75 -6.62
C SER A 54 7.97 -0.47 -7.47
N SER A 55 8.04 -0.58 -8.80
CA SER A 55 7.92 0.56 -9.72
C SER A 55 6.49 1.11 -9.74
N LEU A 56 5.49 0.23 -9.76
CA LEU A 56 4.09 0.61 -9.64
C LEU A 56 3.83 1.29 -8.27
N LEU A 57 4.32 0.71 -7.17
CA LEU A 57 4.17 1.33 -5.85
C LEU A 57 4.84 2.71 -5.79
N LYS A 58 6.01 2.91 -6.43
CA LYS A 58 6.70 4.22 -6.49
C LYS A 58 5.87 5.30 -7.19
N LEU A 59 5.05 4.94 -8.18
CA LEU A 59 4.08 5.86 -8.79
C LEU A 59 2.98 6.20 -7.79
N LEU A 60 2.46 5.22 -7.05
CA LEU A 60 1.35 5.40 -6.11
C LEU A 60 1.73 6.27 -4.90
N TYR A 61 2.97 6.15 -4.37
CA TYR A 61 3.42 7.08 -3.32
C TYR A 61 4.17 8.30 -3.85
N LEU A 62 4.02 8.58 -5.16
CA LEU A 62 4.49 9.80 -5.83
C LEU A 62 6.01 10.01 -5.78
N ALA A 63 6.80 8.91 -5.68
CA ALA A 63 8.26 8.97 -5.78
C ALA A 63 8.72 9.06 -7.24
N LEU A 64 7.93 8.53 -8.17
CA LEU A 64 8.15 8.61 -9.61
C LEU A 64 6.97 9.31 -10.29
N LYS A 65 7.23 9.85 -11.47
CA LYS A 65 6.20 10.30 -12.41
C LYS A 65 6.07 9.28 -13.54
N PRO A 66 4.87 9.04 -14.07
CA PRO A 66 4.70 8.19 -15.23
C PRO A 66 5.37 8.81 -16.46
N THR A 67 5.85 7.96 -17.38
CA THR A 67 6.36 8.41 -18.69
C THR A 67 5.20 8.76 -19.61
N ARG A 68 4.09 8.02 -19.52
CA ARG A 68 2.82 8.24 -20.24
C ARG A 68 1.65 7.94 -19.33
N GLY A 69 0.49 8.50 -19.66
CA GLY A 69 -0.74 8.34 -18.88
C GLY A 69 -0.80 9.26 -17.66
N GLU A 70 -1.77 9.05 -16.79
CA GLU A 70 -2.03 9.91 -15.65
C GLU A 70 -2.24 9.12 -14.36
N VAL A 71 -1.61 9.60 -13.29
CA VAL A 71 -1.81 9.09 -11.91
C VAL A 71 -2.64 10.12 -11.16
N SER A 72 -3.76 9.68 -10.61
CA SER A 72 -4.61 10.50 -9.75
C SER A 72 -4.71 9.88 -8.35
N LEU A 73 -4.61 10.70 -7.32
CA LEU A 73 -4.88 10.32 -5.93
C LEU A 73 -5.98 11.21 -5.37
N PHE A 74 -6.92 10.60 -4.66
CA PHE A 74 -8.04 11.33 -4.05
C PHE A 74 -8.80 12.22 -5.05
N GLY A 75 -9.04 11.71 -6.25
CA GLY A 75 -9.71 12.43 -7.34
C GLY A 75 -8.86 13.54 -8.00
N ARG A 76 -7.60 13.73 -7.62
CA ARG A 76 -6.74 14.80 -8.15
C ARG A 76 -5.61 14.25 -9.03
N PRO A 77 -5.50 14.68 -10.29
CA PRO A 77 -4.36 14.39 -11.15
C PRO A 77 -3.06 14.91 -10.54
N THR A 78 -2.05 14.04 -10.45
CA THR A 78 -0.80 14.38 -9.75
C THR A 78 0.24 15.08 -10.63
N GLY A 79 0.12 14.95 -11.95
CA GLY A 79 1.09 15.45 -12.91
C GLY A 79 1.26 16.97 -12.93
N ARG A 80 0.20 17.72 -12.56
CA ARG A 80 0.14 19.19 -12.60
C ARG A 80 0.21 19.84 -11.21
N LEU A 81 0.36 19.06 -10.14
CA LEU A 81 0.38 19.60 -8.79
C LEU A 81 1.67 20.35 -8.50
N ALA A 82 1.57 21.45 -7.81
CA ALA A 82 2.71 22.18 -7.27
C ALA A 82 3.42 21.35 -6.18
N ARG A 83 4.68 21.68 -5.88
CA ARG A 83 5.54 20.92 -4.97
C ARG A 83 4.96 20.79 -3.55
N ASP A 84 4.35 21.85 -3.05
CA ASP A 84 3.69 21.90 -1.74
C ASP A 84 2.44 21.01 -1.70
N GLN A 85 1.63 21.01 -2.78
CA GLN A 85 0.47 20.15 -2.94
C GLN A 85 0.87 18.66 -3.01
N LEU A 86 1.92 18.33 -3.78
CA LEU A 86 2.49 16.98 -3.81
C LEU A 86 2.98 16.54 -2.43
N SER A 87 3.65 17.45 -1.68
CA SER A 87 4.12 17.17 -0.33
C SER A 87 2.95 16.93 0.64
N ALA A 88 1.87 17.72 0.52
CA ALA A 88 0.66 17.51 1.29
C ALA A 88 0.00 16.16 0.98
N MET A 89 -0.03 15.77 -0.31
CA MET A 89 -0.60 14.49 -0.75
C MET A 89 0.23 13.30 -0.25
N ARG A 90 1.56 13.38 -0.32
CA ARG A 90 2.46 12.33 0.20
C ARG A 90 2.28 12.09 1.70
N ARG A 91 1.97 13.12 2.51
CA ARG A 91 1.73 12.98 3.94
C ARG A 91 0.47 12.17 4.27
N ARG A 92 -0.44 12.02 3.31
CA ARG A 92 -1.65 11.18 3.42
C ARG A 92 -1.38 9.71 3.05
N VAL A 93 -0.17 9.39 2.58
CA VAL A 93 0.23 8.04 2.15
C VAL A 93 1.28 7.50 3.10
N GLY A 94 0.95 6.45 3.84
CA GLY A 94 1.90 5.66 4.61
C GLY A 94 2.58 4.63 3.73
N VAL A 95 3.90 4.45 3.88
CA VAL A 95 4.66 3.49 3.07
C VAL A 95 5.52 2.60 3.95
N VAL A 96 5.33 1.29 3.81
CA VAL A 96 6.21 0.26 4.35
C VAL A 96 7.11 -0.22 3.23
N PHE A 97 8.40 0.06 3.35
CA PHE A 97 9.40 -0.30 2.35
C PHE A 97 9.99 -1.69 2.63
N GLN A 98 10.31 -2.43 1.59
CA GLN A 98 10.98 -3.73 1.69
C GLN A 98 12.33 -3.64 2.44
N GLU A 99 13.09 -2.57 2.23
CA GLU A 99 14.40 -2.31 2.87
C GLU A 99 14.28 -1.48 4.16
N PHE A 100 13.13 -1.44 4.81
CA PHE A 100 12.79 -0.70 6.04
C PHE A 100 13.02 0.82 5.96
N ARG A 101 14.14 1.30 5.43
CA ARG A 101 14.55 2.72 5.30
C ARG A 101 14.44 3.46 6.64
N LEU A 102 14.90 2.83 7.69
CA LEU A 102 15.02 3.48 8.99
C LEU A 102 16.23 4.42 9.01
N LEU A 103 16.11 5.52 9.75
CA LEU A 103 17.22 6.42 10.00
C LEU A 103 18.07 5.82 11.15
N GLU A 104 19.28 5.38 10.84
CA GLU A 104 20.15 4.62 11.75
C GLU A 104 20.59 5.43 12.98
N HIS A 105 20.68 6.76 12.87
CA HIS A 105 21.03 7.66 13.97
C HIS A 105 19.88 7.91 14.95
N LEU A 106 18.63 7.60 14.56
CA LEU A 106 17.42 7.74 15.36
C LEU A 106 17.07 6.40 16.05
N SER A 107 16.52 6.49 17.26
CA SER A 107 15.94 5.35 17.96
C SER A 107 14.68 4.81 17.28
N ALA A 108 14.16 3.65 17.70
CA ALA A 108 12.88 3.12 17.25
C ALA A 108 11.74 4.12 17.49
N TYR A 109 11.68 4.72 18.69
CA TYR A 109 10.71 5.77 19.02
C TYR A 109 10.81 6.96 18.07
N GLU A 110 12.02 7.49 17.87
CA GLU A 110 12.22 8.66 17.00
C GLU A 110 11.93 8.38 15.53
N ASN A 111 12.22 7.17 15.03
CA ASN A 111 11.84 6.74 13.69
C ASN A 111 10.32 6.73 13.51
N VAL A 112 9.57 6.20 14.48
CA VAL A 112 8.10 6.16 14.43
C VAL A 112 7.51 7.57 14.59
N ALA A 113 8.06 8.39 15.48
CA ALA A 113 7.61 9.77 15.72
C ALA A 113 7.92 10.73 14.56
N LEU A 114 8.87 10.39 13.68
CA LEU A 114 9.37 11.29 12.65
C LEU A 114 8.27 11.90 11.75
N PRO A 115 7.30 11.15 11.20
CA PRO A 115 6.24 11.73 10.39
C PRO A 115 5.39 12.77 11.15
N LEU A 116 5.16 12.55 12.44
CA LEU A 116 4.40 13.47 13.30
C LEU A 116 5.18 14.76 13.57
N ARG A 117 6.48 14.65 13.76
CA ARG A 117 7.40 15.82 13.90
C ARG A 117 7.46 16.64 12.62
N VAL A 118 7.49 15.99 11.45
CA VAL A 118 7.52 16.67 10.14
C VAL A 118 6.26 17.51 9.89
N VAL A 119 5.10 17.09 10.44
CA VAL A 119 3.87 17.90 10.36
C VAL A 119 3.74 18.89 11.50
N GLY A 120 4.76 19.08 12.33
CA GLY A 120 4.83 20.11 13.37
C GLY A 120 4.12 19.75 14.69
N ARG A 121 3.73 18.49 14.93
CA ARG A 121 3.18 18.07 16.22
C ARG A 121 4.27 18.08 17.30
N LYS A 122 3.89 18.44 18.51
CA LYS A 122 4.79 18.41 19.67
C LYS A 122 4.86 17.00 20.25
N ASP A 123 5.99 16.65 20.87
CA ASP A 123 6.20 15.32 21.47
C ASP A 123 5.14 15.00 22.53
N SER A 124 4.71 15.99 23.32
CA SER A 124 3.60 15.84 24.28
C SER A 124 2.29 15.34 23.67
N ASP A 125 2.07 15.59 22.38
CA ASP A 125 0.79 15.33 21.71
C ASP A 125 0.71 13.93 21.12
N TYR A 126 1.85 13.23 21.00
CA TYR A 126 1.91 11.92 20.36
C TYR A 126 2.74 10.88 21.10
N ARG A 127 3.41 11.23 22.19
CA ARG A 127 4.28 10.33 22.94
C ARG A 127 3.56 9.04 23.32
N GLY A 128 2.40 9.14 23.94
CA GLY A 128 1.58 7.99 24.33
C GLY A 128 1.20 7.11 23.15
N ASP A 129 0.73 7.72 22.05
CA ASP A 129 0.33 6.99 20.84
C ASP A 129 1.51 6.20 20.23
N VAL A 130 2.71 6.80 20.19
CA VAL A 130 3.92 6.17 19.67
C VAL A 130 4.40 5.03 20.57
N GLU A 131 4.39 5.22 21.89
CA GLU A 131 4.77 4.19 22.87
C GLU A 131 3.79 3.02 22.83
N GLU A 132 2.48 3.28 22.80
CA GLU A 132 1.44 2.27 22.68
C GLU A 132 1.58 1.46 21.37
N LEU A 133 1.78 2.15 20.24
CA LEU A 133 1.97 1.49 18.95
C LEU A 133 3.22 0.60 18.93
N LEU A 134 4.34 1.09 19.48
CA LEU A 134 5.56 0.28 19.60
C LEU A 134 5.38 -0.91 20.55
N ALA A 135 4.66 -0.74 21.65
CA ALA A 135 4.31 -1.86 22.55
C ALA A 135 3.43 -2.88 21.81
N TRP A 136 2.46 -2.42 21.03
CA TRP A 136 1.56 -3.27 20.24
C TRP A 136 2.31 -4.12 19.21
N VAL A 137 3.31 -3.56 18.53
CA VAL A 137 4.18 -4.33 17.61
C VAL A 137 5.28 -5.12 18.34
N GLY A 138 5.23 -5.22 19.67
CA GLY A 138 6.15 -6.01 20.50
C GLY A 138 7.52 -5.36 20.71
N LEU A 139 7.61 -4.03 20.60
CA LEU A 139 8.84 -3.25 20.78
C LEU A 139 8.81 -2.30 21.98
N GLY A 140 7.87 -2.47 22.92
CA GLY A 140 7.73 -1.61 24.10
C GLY A 140 8.98 -1.53 25.00
N LYS A 141 9.82 -2.58 25.00
CA LYS A 141 11.11 -2.59 25.73
C LYS A 141 12.30 -2.12 24.88
N ARG A 142 12.07 -1.74 23.62
CA ARG A 142 13.10 -1.40 22.62
C ARG A 142 12.96 0.03 22.09
N LEU A 143 12.19 0.89 22.76
CA LEU A 143 11.89 2.26 22.34
C LEU A 143 13.15 3.05 21.95
N HIS A 144 14.22 2.93 22.76
CA HIS A 144 15.47 3.66 22.57
C HIS A 144 16.53 2.89 21.77
N ALA A 145 16.23 1.67 21.32
CA ALA A 145 17.15 0.89 20.49
C ALA A 145 17.30 1.55 19.11
N LYS A 146 18.52 1.59 18.59
CA LYS A 146 18.82 2.09 17.24
C LYS A 146 18.72 0.97 16.20
N PRO A 147 18.37 1.25 14.94
CA PRO A 147 18.19 0.25 13.89
C PRO A 147 19.34 -0.77 13.77
N PRO A 148 20.64 -0.40 13.86
CA PRO A 148 21.73 -1.37 13.79
C PRO A 148 21.74 -2.41 14.94
N THR A 149 21.06 -2.14 16.06
CA THR A 149 20.95 -3.06 17.21
C THR A 149 19.65 -3.87 17.21
N LEU A 150 18.81 -3.69 16.19
CA LEU A 150 17.55 -4.38 16.02
C LEU A 150 17.71 -5.52 14.98
N SER A 151 17.04 -6.64 15.22
CA SER A 151 16.91 -7.70 14.21
C SER A 151 16.12 -7.19 13.00
N GLY A 152 16.24 -7.88 11.85
CA GLY A 152 15.47 -7.51 10.64
C GLY A 152 13.96 -7.47 10.88
N GLY A 153 13.42 -8.45 11.64
CA GLY A 153 12.00 -8.43 12.02
C GLY A 153 11.63 -7.28 12.96
N GLU A 154 12.53 -6.87 13.89
CA GLU A 154 12.31 -5.69 14.72
C GLU A 154 12.32 -4.40 13.88
N GLN A 155 13.26 -4.28 12.94
CA GLN A 155 13.33 -3.15 12.03
C GLN A 155 12.07 -3.04 11.15
N GLN A 156 11.57 -4.18 10.65
CA GLN A 156 10.32 -4.25 9.90
C GLN A 156 9.15 -3.70 10.72
N ARG A 157 9.04 -4.10 11.99
CA ARG A 157 7.98 -3.64 12.89
C ARG A 157 8.07 -2.14 13.17
N VAL A 158 9.27 -1.59 13.33
CA VAL A 158 9.48 -0.13 13.44
C VAL A 158 9.04 0.57 12.16
N ALA A 159 9.39 0.04 10.98
CA ALA A 159 9.00 0.62 9.69
C ALA A 159 7.47 0.62 9.50
N ILE A 160 6.79 -0.46 9.90
CA ILE A 160 5.33 -0.54 9.86
C ILE A 160 4.71 0.47 10.83
N ALA A 161 5.18 0.52 12.10
CA ALA A 161 4.69 1.48 13.08
C ALA A 161 4.85 2.93 12.56
N ARG A 162 6.01 3.26 11.96
CA ARG A 162 6.23 4.57 11.33
C ARG A 162 5.25 4.87 10.21
N ALA A 163 4.90 3.88 9.39
CA ALA A 163 3.99 4.09 8.26
C ALA A 163 2.54 4.34 8.71
N VAL A 164 2.12 3.77 9.84
CA VAL A 164 0.72 3.81 10.31
C VAL A 164 0.46 4.85 11.38
N VAL A 165 1.50 5.39 12.04
CA VAL A 165 1.36 6.33 13.16
C VAL A 165 0.58 7.60 12.82
N THR A 166 0.64 8.05 11.56
CA THR A 166 -0.11 9.21 11.06
C THR A 166 -1.56 8.89 10.69
N GLN A 167 -1.98 7.62 10.82
CA GLN A 167 -3.29 7.14 10.38
C GLN A 167 -3.56 7.56 8.91
N PRO A 168 -2.76 7.07 7.95
CA PRO A 168 -2.82 7.54 6.57
C PRO A 168 -4.13 7.15 5.88
N ASP A 169 -4.53 7.93 4.86
CA ASP A 169 -5.69 7.60 4.01
C ASP A 169 -5.37 6.43 3.05
N ILE A 170 -4.10 6.30 2.63
CA ILE A 170 -3.60 5.17 1.83
C ILE A 170 -2.39 4.57 2.54
N LEU A 171 -2.39 3.26 2.73
CA LEU A 171 -1.24 2.49 3.20
C LEU A 171 -0.73 1.59 2.08
N ILE A 172 0.53 1.76 1.71
CA ILE A 172 1.21 0.96 0.71
C ILE A 172 2.28 0.14 1.42
N ALA A 173 2.27 -1.18 1.27
CA ALA A 173 3.26 -2.06 1.87
C ALA A 173 3.92 -2.94 0.81
N ASP A 174 5.24 -2.89 0.72
CA ASP A 174 6.06 -3.72 -0.16
C ASP A 174 6.70 -4.84 0.67
N GLU A 175 6.23 -6.08 0.47
CA GLU A 175 6.64 -7.30 1.18
C GLU A 175 6.65 -7.16 2.72
N PRO A 176 5.54 -6.72 3.37
CA PRO A 176 5.56 -6.31 4.77
C PRO A 176 5.81 -7.44 5.77
N THR A 177 5.67 -8.70 5.35
CA THR A 177 5.81 -9.88 6.21
C THR A 177 7.04 -10.73 5.89
N GLY A 178 7.85 -10.34 4.89
CA GLY A 178 8.96 -11.15 4.39
C GLY A 178 10.10 -11.39 5.40
N ASN A 179 10.21 -10.57 6.44
CA ASN A 179 11.30 -10.63 7.43
C ASN A 179 10.81 -10.90 8.86
N VAL A 180 9.58 -11.34 9.04
CA VAL A 180 8.99 -11.65 10.35
C VAL A 180 8.51 -13.11 10.38
N ASP A 181 8.42 -13.66 11.59
CA ASP A 181 7.85 -14.99 11.79
C ASP A 181 6.33 -15.03 11.44
N PRO A 182 5.76 -16.21 11.15
CA PRO A 182 4.37 -16.34 10.71
C PRO A 182 3.35 -15.79 11.72
N GLU A 183 3.61 -15.91 13.02
CA GLU A 183 2.70 -15.39 14.05
C GLU A 183 2.67 -13.87 14.00
N MET A 184 3.84 -13.24 13.93
CA MET A 184 3.96 -11.80 13.78
C MET A 184 3.38 -11.32 12.44
N GLY A 185 3.63 -12.05 11.35
CA GLY A 185 3.00 -11.77 10.05
C GLY A 185 1.48 -11.69 10.14
N SER A 186 0.86 -12.67 10.80
CA SER A 186 -0.58 -12.69 11.06
C SER A 186 -1.05 -11.51 11.94
N ARG A 187 -0.26 -11.10 12.94
CA ARG A 187 -0.57 -9.91 13.75
C ARG A 187 -0.51 -8.64 12.93
N LEU A 188 0.50 -8.47 12.08
CA LEU A 188 0.62 -7.31 11.19
C LEU A 188 -0.51 -7.23 10.18
N MET A 189 -0.95 -8.36 9.63
CA MET A 189 -2.13 -8.41 8.76
C MET A 189 -3.40 -7.97 9.50
N ARG A 190 -3.58 -8.41 10.74
CA ARG A 190 -4.71 -7.92 11.57
C ARG A 190 -4.65 -6.40 11.77
N LEU A 191 -3.46 -5.82 11.97
CA LEU A 191 -3.30 -4.36 12.06
C LEU A 191 -3.77 -3.66 10.78
N PHE A 192 -3.35 -4.16 9.61
CA PHE A 192 -3.75 -3.57 8.33
C PHE A 192 -5.27 -3.68 8.11
N LEU A 193 -5.87 -4.82 8.46
CA LEU A 193 -7.32 -5.01 8.39
C LEU A 193 -8.08 -4.09 9.38
N GLU A 194 -7.57 -3.90 10.59
CA GLU A 194 -8.15 -2.97 11.57
C GLU A 194 -8.09 -1.52 11.09
N LEU A 195 -6.96 -1.08 10.53
CA LEU A 195 -6.84 0.24 9.93
C LEU A 195 -7.82 0.42 8.77
N ASN A 196 -7.93 -0.59 7.91
CA ASN A 196 -8.89 -0.56 6.81
C ASN A 196 -10.33 -0.46 7.31
N LYS A 197 -10.75 -1.38 8.20
CA LYS A 197 -12.15 -1.47 8.67
C LYS A 197 -12.57 -0.30 9.56
N ARG A 198 -11.68 0.13 10.49
CA ARG A 198 -12.05 1.15 11.50
C ARG A 198 -11.78 2.57 11.05
N ARG A 199 -10.79 2.78 10.20
CA ARG A 199 -10.36 4.11 9.76
C ARG A 199 -10.67 4.40 8.29
N GLY A 200 -11.12 3.40 7.54
CA GLY A 200 -11.34 3.55 6.11
C GLY A 200 -10.05 3.73 5.32
N THR A 201 -8.88 3.36 5.90
CA THR A 201 -7.60 3.41 5.17
C THR A 201 -7.65 2.50 3.96
N THR A 202 -7.31 3.01 2.79
CA THR A 202 -7.12 2.20 1.58
C THR A 202 -5.78 1.47 1.70
N VAL A 203 -5.79 0.14 1.61
CA VAL A 203 -4.59 -0.69 1.82
C VAL A 203 -4.19 -1.39 0.54
N ILE A 204 -2.92 -1.26 0.17
CA ILE A 204 -2.32 -1.92 -0.99
C ILE A 204 -1.09 -2.69 -0.51
N ILE A 205 -1.11 -4.01 -0.64
CA ILE A 205 0.00 -4.88 -0.22
C ILE A 205 0.58 -5.59 -1.44
N ALA A 206 1.83 -5.27 -1.76
CA ALA A 206 2.60 -6.07 -2.71
C ALA A 206 3.25 -7.25 -1.98
N THR A 207 2.98 -8.46 -2.45
CA THR A 207 3.56 -9.68 -1.89
C THR A 207 3.62 -10.81 -2.91
N HIS A 208 4.56 -11.73 -2.72
CA HIS A 208 4.63 -13.00 -3.42
C HIS A 208 4.09 -14.16 -2.55
N ASP A 209 3.74 -13.90 -1.29
CA ASP A 209 3.18 -14.91 -0.37
C ASP A 209 1.68 -15.12 -0.65
N LEU A 210 1.38 -16.12 -1.46
CA LEU A 210 0.00 -16.51 -1.78
C LEU A 210 -0.74 -17.10 -0.56
N GLY A 211 -0.01 -17.63 0.44
CA GLY A 211 -0.60 -18.10 1.70
C GLY A 211 -1.23 -16.93 2.47
N LEU A 212 -0.54 -15.80 2.51
CA LEU A 212 -1.04 -14.58 3.11
C LEU A 212 -2.25 -14.01 2.35
N VAL A 213 -2.19 -14.02 1.02
CA VAL A 213 -3.28 -13.53 0.15
C VAL A 213 -4.58 -14.32 0.39
N ARG A 214 -4.48 -15.65 0.54
CA ARG A 214 -5.64 -16.53 0.80
C ARG A 214 -6.31 -16.32 2.17
N GLN A 215 -5.62 -15.69 3.12
CA GLN A 215 -6.17 -15.43 4.45
C GLN A 215 -7.11 -14.21 4.48
N VAL A 216 -7.13 -13.42 3.41
CA VAL A 216 -7.90 -12.19 3.34
C VAL A 216 -8.71 -12.19 2.04
N GLU A 217 -10.03 -12.12 2.17
CA GLU A 217 -10.93 -11.96 1.03
C GLU A 217 -10.81 -10.51 0.49
N ALA A 218 -9.90 -10.33 -0.47
CA ALA A 218 -9.65 -9.04 -1.08
C ALA A 218 -9.26 -9.19 -2.56
N PRO A 219 -9.57 -8.22 -3.42
CA PRO A 219 -9.13 -8.22 -4.81
C PRO A 219 -7.63 -8.38 -4.95
N VAL A 220 -7.22 -9.21 -5.89
CA VAL A 220 -5.82 -9.44 -6.24
C VAL A 220 -5.58 -8.92 -7.65
N TYR A 221 -4.54 -8.12 -7.80
CA TYR A 221 -4.02 -7.72 -9.11
C TYR A 221 -2.67 -8.39 -9.32
N ARG A 222 -2.50 -9.02 -10.47
CA ARG A 222 -1.24 -9.67 -10.86
C ARG A 222 -0.52 -8.81 -11.87
N LEU A 223 0.71 -8.46 -11.54
CA LEU A 223 1.62 -7.78 -12.47
C LEU A 223 2.50 -8.84 -13.17
N ASN A 224 2.44 -8.87 -14.49
CA ASN A 224 3.23 -9.77 -15.31
C ASN A 224 3.82 -9.01 -16.50
N ASN A 225 5.15 -9.00 -16.61
CA ASN A 225 5.88 -8.30 -17.69
C ASN A 225 5.38 -6.88 -17.95
N GLY A 226 5.18 -6.11 -16.88
CA GLY A 226 4.73 -4.72 -16.97
C GLY A 226 3.24 -4.52 -17.25
N LEU A 227 2.46 -5.58 -17.38
CA LEU A 227 1.01 -5.55 -17.59
C LEU A 227 0.29 -5.93 -16.28
N LEU A 228 -0.78 -5.20 -15.95
CA LEU A 228 -1.59 -5.45 -14.76
C LEU A 228 -2.88 -6.16 -15.14
N VAL A 229 -3.17 -7.28 -14.49
CA VAL A 229 -4.40 -8.06 -14.70
C VAL A 229 -5.07 -8.30 -13.35
N ARG A 230 -6.39 -8.13 -13.27
CA ARG A 230 -7.16 -8.53 -12.08
C ARG A 230 -7.22 -10.06 -12.05
N ASP A 231 -6.80 -10.63 -10.93
CA ASP A 231 -6.80 -12.08 -10.74
C ASP A 231 -8.16 -12.53 -10.21
N VAL A 232 -8.95 -13.20 -11.05
CA VAL A 232 -10.32 -13.66 -10.71
C VAL A 232 -10.34 -14.92 -9.84
N GLU A 233 -9.20 -15.62 -9.69
CA GLU A 233 -9.12 -16.80 -8.81
C GLU A 233 -9.17 -16.44 -7.31
N PHE A 234 -8.93 -15.18 -6.97
CA PHE A 234 -8.82 -14.67 -5.60
C PHE A 234 -9.91 -13.65 -5.23
N GLY A 235 -11.12 -13.75 -5.77
CA GLY A 235 -12.21 -12.89 -5.28
C GLY A 235 -13.18 -12.48 -6.36
N ASP A 236 -14.27 -13.10 -6.38
CA ASP A 236 -15.64 -12.59 -6.45
C ASP A 236 -16.64 -13.75 -6.56
N ASP A 237 -17.10 -14.29 -5.44
CA ASP A 237 -18.30 -15.14 -5.41
C ASP A 237 -19.58 -14.30 -5.22
N GLY A 238 -19.59 -13.07 -5.74
CA GLY A 238 -20.70 -12.14 -5.64
C GLY A 238 -21.06 -11.43 -6.95
N ALA A 239 -21.91 -12.05 -7.76
CA ALA A 239 -22.66 -11.48 -8.88
C ALA A 239 -22.00 -11.45 -10.29
N ALA A 240 -21.85 -12.66 -10.90
CA ALA A 240 -22.07 -12.78 -12.35
C ALA A 240 -22.41 -14.24 -12.69
N GLY A 241 -23.62 -14.44 -13.15
CA GLY A 241 -24.31 -15.69 -13.40
C GLY A 241 -23.52 -16.74 -14.18
N ARG A 242 -23.70 -17.95 -13.70
CA ARG A 242 -23.42 -19.21 -14.36
C ARG A 242 -23.69 -19.13 -15.88
N ARG A 243 -22.65 -19.19 -16.69
CA ARG A 243 -22.71 -19.82 -18.01
C ARG A 243 -21.83 -21.07 -17.97
N ARG A 244 -22.43 -22.18 -17.54
CA ARG A 244 -21.95 -23.51 -17.90
C ARG A 244 -22.07 -23.61 -19.42
N THR A 245 -20.96 -23.60 -20.12
CA THR A 245 -20.88 -24.21 -21.44
C THR A 245 -20.70 -25.70 -21.25
N ASP A 246 -21.74 -26.45 -21.50
CA ASP A 246 -21.77 -27.92 -21.54
C ASP A 246 -20.96 -28.39 -22.77
N PRO A 247 -19.89 -29.18 -22.63
CA PRO A 247 -19.16 -29.71 -23.76
C PRO A 247 -19.71 -31.10 -24.18
N ALA A 248 -20.99 -31.18 -24.51
CA ALA A 248 -21.57 -32.41 -25.00
C ALA A 248 -22.63 -32.11 -26.08
N LYS A 249 -22.18 -31.69 -27.26
CA LYS A 249 -22.91 -31.84 -28.54
C LYS A 249 -21.99 -31.49 -29.71
N ALA A 250 -21.09 -32.40 -30.05
CA ALA A 250 -20.47 -32.46 -31.35
C ALA A 250 -20.10 -33.93 -31.63
N ALA A 251 -21.11 -34.72 -31.91
CA ALA A 251 -21.02 -36.00 -32.62
C ALA A 251 -22.46 -36.33 -33.05
N ASP A 252 -22.78 -35.93 -34.27
CA ASP A 252 -23.51 -36.67 -35.30
C ASP A 252 -23.57 -35.75 -36.56
#